data_fef2a7538777df3e69ab08a9349cb361
#
_entry.id   fef2a7538777df3e69ab08a9349cb361
#
_cell.length_a   1.000
_cell.length_b   1.000
_cell.length_c   1.000
_cell.angle_alpha   90.00
_cell.angle_beta   90.00
_cell.angle_gamma   90.00
#
_symmetry.space_group_name_H-M   'P 1'
#
loop_
_entity.id
_entity.type
_entity.pdbx_description
1 polymer ?
#
loop_
_entity_poly.entity_id
_entity_poly.type
_entity_poly.pdbx_seq_one_letter_code
_entity_poly.pdbx_strand_id
1 'polypeptide(L)'
;MVEQAPYNDQDLLQPDNDFWRFSLRVYDQEGVANECLELQELHGVNVNLLLFCAWIGTQSITLDRNDIEAATQIVVHWDTMVVRPLRIARQEMKADPDMATVRARVKALEIEAEQIEQAMLFAHARRIRSADAHHGDAIAHNVNQCVAVATNAVLSEAAAPCLIKAARRKKS
;
A
#
# COMPACT_ATOMS: atom_id res chain seq x y z
N MET A 1 -7.53 16.14 34.21
CA MET A 1 -7.34 14.71 33.95
C MET A 1 -8.08 14.37 32.68
N VAL A 2 -7.37 14.09 31.61
CA VAL A 2 -7.98 13.60 30.36
C VAL A 2 -8.19 12.10 30.59
N GLU A 3 -9.42 11.69 30.74
CA GLU A 3 -9.82 10.29 30.86
C GLU A 3 -9.53 9.63 29.51
N GLN A 4 -8.47 8.82 29.45
CA GLN A 4 -8.21 7.97 28.30
C GLN A 4 -9.32 6.95 28.22
N ALA A 5 -10.12 7.01 27.15
CA ALA A 5 -11.08 5.97 26.85
C ALA A 5 -10.39 4.59 26.85
N PRO A 6 -11.02 3.54 27.41
CA PRO A 6 -10.42 2.22 27.47
C PRO A 6 -10.06 1.75 26.05
N TYR A 7 -8.80 1.37 25.86
CA TYR A 7 -8.28 0.80 24.62
C TYR A 7 -9.07 -0.48 24.32
N ASN A 8 -9.85 -0.48 23.26
CA ASN A 8 -10.64 -1.63 22.87
C ASN A 8 -9.74 -2.59 22.05
N ASP A 9 -9.76 -3.89 22.34
CA ASP A 9 -9.01 -4.92 21.58
C ASP A 9 -9.26 -4.87 20.05
N GLN A 10 -10.37 -4.25 19.64
CA GLN A 10 -10.69 -4.02 18.23
C GLN A 10 -9.85 -2.89 17.57
N ASP A 11 -9.16 -2.08 18.37
CA ASP A 11 -8.31 -0.98 17.89
C ASP A 11 -6.84 -1.40 17.74
N LEU A 12 -6.49 -2.63 18.14
CA LEU A 12 -5.15 -3.18 17.94
C LEU A 12 -4.91 -3.43 16.46
N LEU A 13 -3.74 -2.99 15.99
CA LEU A 13 -3.30 -3.31 14.64
C LEU A 13 -3.13 -4.81 14.48
N GLN A 14 -3.59 -5.33 13.35
CA GLN A 14 -3.48 -6.74 12.97
C GLN A 14 -2.47 -6.87 11.83
N PRO A 15 -1.17 -7.10 12.12
CA PRO A 15 -0.13 -7.18 11.09
C PRO A 15 -0.36 -8.34 10.11
N ASP A 16 -0.79 -9.51 10.59
CA ASP A 16 -1.23 -10.62 9.73
C ASP A 16 -2.73 -10.51 9.45
N ASN A 17 -3.07 -9.89 8.33
CA ASN A 17 -4.44 -9.63 7.91
C ASN A 17 -4.65 -10.01 6.42
N ASP A 18 -5.90 -9.96 5.95
CA ASP A 18 -6.25 -10.33 4.57
C ASP A 18 -5.60 -9.43 3.52
N PHE A 19 -5.40 -8.15 3.83
CA PHE A 19 -4.72 -7.23 2.95
C PHE A 19 -3.22 -7.56 2.84
N TRP A 20 -2.54 -7.85 3.95
CA TRP A 20 -1.15 -8.29 3.93
C TRP A 20 -0.95 -9.55 3.09
N ARG A 21 -1.80 -10.57 3.31
CA ARG A 21 -1.77 -11.81 2.51
C ARG A 21 -2.04 -11.58 1.02
N PHE A 22 -2.96 -10.67 0.70
CA PHE A 22 -3.20 -10.24 -0.68
C PHE A 22 -1.95 -9.59 -1.28
N SER A 23 -1.32 -8.66 -0.56
CA SER A 23 -0.13 -7.93 -1.01
C SER A 23 1.03 -8.87 -1.34
N LEU A 24 1.34 -9.81 -0.45
CA LEU A 24 2.39 -10.82 -0.69
C LEU A 24 2.13 -11.63 -1.96
N ARG A 25 0.91 -12.12 -2.13
CA ARG A 25 0.53 -12.92 -3.30
C ARG A 25 0.60 -12.14 -4.61
N VAL A 26 0.19 -10.90 -4.59
CA VAL A 26 0.13 -10.06 -5.80
C VAL A 26 1.51 -9.55 -6.17
N TYR A 27 2.31 -9.13 -5.19
CA TYR A 27 3.66 -8.61 -5.41
C TYR A 27 4.63 -9.64 -5.98
N ASP A 28 4.39 -10.94 -5.70
CA ASP A 28 5.17 -12.07 -6.25
C ASP A 28 4.81 -12.42 -7.71
N GLN A 29 3.79 -11.77 -8.29
CA GLN A 29 3.44 -12.00 -9.69
C GLN A 29 4.39 -11.27 -10.64
N GLU A 30 4.62 -11.89 -11.81
CA GLU A 30 5.52 -11.36 -12.84
C GLU A 30 5.17 -9.91 -13.22
N GLY A 31 6.18 -9.05 -13.17
CA GLY A 31 6.11 -7.64 -13.55
C GLY A 31 5.59 -6.69 -12.47
N VAL A 32 4.88 -7.18 -11.44
CA VAL A 32 4.24 -6.32 -10.43
C VAL A 32 5.27 -5.56 -9.60
N ALA A 33 6.30 -6.25 -9.10
CA ALA A 33 7.33 -5.61 -8.29
C ALA A 33 8.05 -4.49 -9.06
N ASN A 34 8.43 -4.75 -10.31
CA ASN A 34 9.11 -3.76 -11.15
C ASN A 34 8.20 -2.54 -11.42
N GLU A 35 6.94 -2.76 -11.78
CA GLU A 35 5.96 -1.70 -12.03
C GLU A 35 5.72 -0.84 -10.77
N CYS A 36 5.55 -1.46 -9.60
CA CYS A 36 5.40 -0.75 -8.34
C CYS A 36 6.64 0.08 -7.97
N LEU A 37 7.85 -0.48 -8.16
CA LEU A 37 9.10 0.22 -7.89
C LEU A 37 9.31 1.39 -8.84
N GLU A 38 8.97 1.24 -10.13
CA GLU A 38 9.04 2.33 -11.10
C GLU A 38 8.12 3.49 -10.71
N LEU A 39 6.87 3.20 -10.35
CA LEU A 39 5.92 4.21 -9.88
C LEU A 39 6.41 4.92 -8.61
N GLN A 40 7.04 4.17 -7.69
CA GLN A 40 7.60 4.72 -6.47
C GLN A 40 8.81 5.63 -6.76
N GLU A 41 9.75 5.21 -7.61
CA GLU A 41 10.99 5.93 -7.88
C GLU A 41 10.75 7.16 -8.76
N LEU A 42 9.92 7.06 -9.79
CA LEU A 42 9.68 8.14 -10.72
C LEU A 42 8.60 9.14 -10.26
N HIS A 43 7.63 8.66 -9.51
CA HIS A 43 6.44 9.44 -9.18
C HIS A 43 6.15 9.57 -7.68
N GLY A 44 6.97 8.95 -6.82
CA GLY A 44 6.78 9.01 -5.38
C GLY A 44 5.51 8.31 -4.87
N VAL A 45 4.95 7.39 -5.67
CA VAL A 45 3.76 6.62 -5.29
C VAL A 45 4.10 5.73 -4.09
N ASN A 46 3.29 5.78 -3.04
CA ASN A 46 3.40 4.84 -1.93
C ASN A 46 2.84 3.48 -2.38
N VAL A 47 3.71 2.44 -2.43
CA VAL A 47 3.35 1.11 -2.93
C VAL A 47 2.32 0.42 -2.04
N ASN A 48 2.39 0.61 -0.71
CA ASN A 48 1.41 0.02 0.20
C ASN A 48 0.01 0.61 -0.02
N LEU A 49 -0.07 1.93 -0.27
CA LEU A 49 -1.33 2.58 -0.62
C LEU A 49 -1.86 2.11 -1.98
N LEU A 50 -0.98 1.92 -2.97
CA LEU A 50 -1.35 1.41 -4.29
C LEU A 50 -1.94 -0.01 -4.20
N LEU A 51 -1.27 -0.89 -3.45
CA LEU A 51 -1.75 -2.25 -3.16
C LEU A 51 -3.08 -2.24 -2.40
N PHE A 52 -3.25 -1.31 -1.47
CA PHE A 52 -4.50 -1.12 -0.73
C PHE A 52 -5.66 -0.75 -1.66
N CYS A 53 -5.46 0.19 -2.58
CA CYS A 53 -6.46 0.58 -3.56
C CYS A 53 -6.87 -0.61 -4.45
N ALA A 54 -5.89 -1.43 -4.90
CA ALA A 54 -6.17 -2.65 -5.63
C ALA A 54 -6.97 -3.66 -4.79
N TRP A 55 -6.59 -3.86 -3.53
CA TRP A 55 -7.27 -4.78 -2.62
C TRP A 55 -8.72 -4.39 -2.34
N ILE A 56 -9.01 -3.12 -2.08
CA ILE A 56 -10.38 -2.61 -1.93
C ILE A 56 -11.18 -2.86 -3.20
N GLY A 57 -10.58 -2.66 -4.38
CA GLY A 57 -11.21 -2.94 -5.67
C GLY A 57 -11.62 -4.40 -5.85
N THR A 58 -10.90 -5.37 -5.24
CA THR A 58 -11.29 -6.79 -5.28
C THR A 58 -12.60 -7.08 -4.55
N GLN A 59 -13.03 -6.18 -3.68
CA GLN A 59 -14.28 -6.24 -2.94
C GLN A 59 -15.42 -5.51 -3.68
N SER A 60 -15.19 -5.09 -4.93
CA SER A 60 -16.12 -4.30 -5.76
C SER A 60 -16.46 -2.93 -5.15
N ILE A 61 -15.56 -2.38 -4.35
CA ILE A 61 -15.67 -1.04 -3.76
C ILE A 61 -14.81 -0.09 -4.58
N THR A 62 -15.39 1.01 -5.05
CA THR A 62 -14.67 2.09 -5.73
C THR A 62 -14.32 3.18 -4.72
N LEU A 63 -13.09 3.71 -4.86
CA LEU A 63 -12.57 4.79 -4.05
C LEU A 63 -12.62 6.10 -4.85
N ASP A 64 -13.08 7.16 -4.22
CA ASP A 64 -12.93 8.50 -4.76
C ASP A 64 -11.60 9.16 -4.31
N ARG A 65 -11.36 10.39 -4.75
CA ARG A 65 -10.18 11.18 -4.36
C ARG A 65 -10.08 11.35 -2.84
N ASN A 66 -11.21 11.63 -2.16
CA ASN A 66 -11.22 11.90 -0.72
C ASN A 66 -10.89 10.64 0.08
N ASP A 67 -11.37 9.46 -0.37
CA ASP A 67 -11.03 8.17 0.25
C ASP A 67 -9.52 7.90 0.19
N ILE A 68 -8.90 8.18 -0.97
CA ILE A 68 -7.46 7.97 -1.17
C ILE A 68 -6.64 8.98 -0.36
N GLU A 69 -7.05 10.25 -0.34
CA GLU A 69 -6.40 11.28 0.47
C GLU A 69 -6.52 10.95 1.97
N ALA A 70 -7.68 10.47 2.44
CA ALA A 70 -7.86 10.03 3.81
C ALA A 70 -6.94 8.83 4.16
N ALA A 71 -6.85 7.83 3.29
CA ALA A 71 -5.94 6.70 3.47
C ALA A 71 -4.47 7.16 3.47
N THR A 72 -4.10 8.12 2.63
CA THR A 72 -2.77 8.73 2.61
C THR A 72 -2.44 9.38 3.95
N GLN A 73 -3.36 10.14 4.53
CA GLN A 73 -3.17 10.79 5.83
C GLN A 73 -2.95 9.79 6.98
N ILE A 74 -3.52 8.61 6.90
CA ILE A 74 -3.33 7.54 7.90
C ILE A 74 -1.86 7.08 7.93
N VAL A 75 -1.20 6.97 6.78
CA VAL A 75 0.13 6.34 6.68
C VAL A 75 1.28 7.32 6.49
N VAL A 76 1.01 8.56 6.04
CA VAL A 76 2.06 9.51 5.64
C VAL A 76 3.11 9.76 6.72
N HIS A 77 2.71 9.85 7.98
CA HIS A 77 3.64 10.07 9.09
C HIS A 77 4.54 8.83 9.31
N TRP A 78 3.96 7.63 9.32
CA TRP A 78 4.69 6.38 9.49
C TRP A 78 5.63 6.11 8.31
N ASP A 79 5.16 6.28 7.07
CA ASP A 79 6.00 6.17 5.87
C ASP A 79 7.20 7.13 5.95
N THR A 80 6.96 8.39 6.29
CA THR A 80 8.00 9.42 6.31
C THR A 80 9.02 9.19 7.43
N MET A 81 8.58 8.79 8.62
CA MET A 81 9.43 8.70 9.81
C MET A 81 10.07 7.34 10.01
N VAL A 82 9.52 6.28 9.40
CA VAL A 82 9.99 4.90 9.65
C VAL A 82 10.30 4.17 8.34
N VAL A 83 9.32 3.96 7.45
CA VAL A 83 9.49 3.10 6.26
C VAL A 83 10.54 3.68 5.31
N ARG A 84 10.37 4.94 4.93
CA ARG A 84 11.26 5.61 3.98
C ARG A 84 12.71 5.74 4.49
N PRO A 85 12.98 6.12 5.76
CA PRO A 85 14.35 6.11 6.30
C PRO A 85 15.00 4.72 6.28
N LEU A 86 14.27 3.65 6.62
CA LEU A 86 14.78 2.27 6.54
C LEU A 86 15.13 1.89 5.10
N ARG A 87 14.29 2.24 4.14
CA ARG A 87 14.52 2.03 2.72
C ARG A 87 15.77 2.74 2.23
N ILE A 88 15.94 4.01 2.56
CA ILE A 88 17.13 4.81 2.21
C ILE A 88 18.38 4.16 2.81
N ALA A 89 18.37 3.85 4.12
CA ALA A 89 19.51 3.21 4.77
C ALA A 89 19.90 1.89 4.09
N ARG A 90 18.91 1.04 3.73
CA ARG A 90 19.16 -0.21 3.00
C ARG A 90 19.76 0.02 1.62
N GLN A 91 19.31 1.06 0.91
CA GLN A 91 19.82 1.39 -0.43
C GLN A 91 21.24 1.89 -0.39
N GLU A 92 21.59 2.76 0.57
CA GLU A 92 22.95 3.26 0.78
C GLU A 92 23.97 2.13 1.06
N MET A 93 23.55 1.08 1.78
CA MET A 93 24.40 -0.09 2.07
C MET A 93 24.57 -1.04 0.87
N LYS A 94 23.93 -0.78 -0.29
CA LYS A 94 23.91 -1.74 -1.40
C LYS A 94 25.27 -1.92 -2.06
N ALA A 95 26.06 -0.86 -2.12
CA ALA A 95 27.34 -0.84 -2.82
C ALA A 95 28.49 -1.46 -2.02
N ASP A 96 28.34 -1.64 -0.70
CA ASP A 96 29.38 -2.12 0.20
C ASP A 96 29.14 -3.60 0.61
N PRO A 97 29.97 -4.56 0.15
CA PRO A 97 29.84 -5.96 0.53
C PRO A 97 29.97 -6.22 2.03
N ASP A 98 30.76 -5.40 2.74
CA ASP A 98 30.98 -5.55 4.19
C ASP A 98 29.71 -5.21 4.98
N MET A 99 28.80 -4.45 4.39
CA MET A 99 27.50 -4.09 4.97
C MET A 99 26.40 -5.14 4.71
N ALA A 100 26.67 -6.24 4.02
CA ALA A 100 25.64 -7.20 3.58
C ALA A 100 24.78 -7.73 4.74
N THR A 101 25.39 -8.06 5.88
CA THR A 101 24.69 -8.58 7.07
C THR A 101 23.79 -7.50 7.70
N VAL A 102 24.29 -6.28 7.87
CA VAL A 102 23.51 -5.16 8.42
C VAL A 102 22.37 -4.80 7.47
N ARG A 103 22.66 -4.75 6.17
CA ARG A 103 21.66 -4.48 5.12
C ARG A 103 20.51 -5.49 5.14
N ALA A 104 20.82 -6.79 5.35
CA ALA A 104 19.79 -7.83 5.46
C ALA A 104 18.87 -7.61 6.67
N ARG A 105 19.41 -7.17 7.81
CA ARG A 105 18.63 -6.83 9.01
C ARG A 105 17.78 -5.59 8.81
N VAL A 106 18.33 -4.55 8.17
CA VAL A 106 17.58 -3.34 7.83
C VAL A 106 16.42 -3.67 6.87
N LYS A 107 16.66 -4.55 5.88
CA LYS A 107 15.60 -5.05 4.99
C LYS A 107 14.47 -5.76 5.75
N ALA A 108 14.81 -6.58 6.74
CA ALA A 108 13.80 -7.26 7.55
C ALA A 108 12.95 -6.24 8.34
N LEU A 109 13.59 -5.24 8.95
CA LEU A 109 12.89 -4.16 9.66
C LEU A 109 12.03 -3.30 8.73
N GLU A 110 12.49 -3.02 7.50
CA GLU A 110 11.70 -2.32 6.48
C GLU A 110 10.42 -3.09 6.16
N ILE A 111 10.50 -4.41 5.96
CA ILE A 111 9.34 -5.27 5.70
C ILE A 111 8.37 -5.28 6.90
N GLU A 112 8.88 -5.37 8.12
CA GLU A 112 8.05 -5.29 9.33
C GLU A 112 7.35 -3.92 9.44
N ALA A 113 8.04 -2.83 9.12
CA ALA A 113 7.47 -1.49 9.11
C ALA A 113 6.40 -1.32 8.03
N GLU A 114 6.59 -1.89 6.84
CA GLU A 114 5.58 -1.93 5.75
C GLU A 114 4.36 -2.76 6.17
N GLN A 115 4.57 -3.85 6.89
CA GLN A 115 3.48 -4.68 7.42
C GLN A 115 2.61 -3.91 8.43
N ILE A 116 3.22 -3.08 9.28
CA ILE A 116 2.50 -2.17 10.19
C ILE A 116 1.73 -1.11 9.40
N GLU A 117 2.34 -0.52 8.38
CA GLU A 117 1.67 0.44 7.49
C GLU A 117 0.42 -0.16 6.85
N GLN A 118 0.55 -1.39 6.34
CA GLN A 118 -0.60 -2.12 5.79
C GLN A 118 -1.65 -2.46 6.84
N ALA A 119 -1.27 -2.74 8.08
CA ALA A 119 -2.21 -2.95 9.17
C ALA A 119 -3.01 -1.67 9.51
N MET A 120 -2.38 -0.50 9.43
CA MET A 120 -3.07 0.80 9.59
C MET A 120 -4.11 1.02 8.48
N LEU A 121 -3.75 0.73 7.23
CA LEU A 121 -4.67 0.79 6.09
C LEU A 121 -5.81 -0.23 6.22
N PHE A 122 -5.51 -1.44 6.64
CA PHE A 122 -6.52 -2.49 6.88
C PHE A 122 -7.54 -2.07 7.94
N ALA A 123 -7.09 -1.48 9.05
CA ALA A 123 -7.97 -0.94 10.07
C ALA A 123 -8.85 0.21 9.52
N HIS A 124 -8.29 1.07 8.65
CA HIS A 124 -9.01 2.16 7.99
C HIS A 124 -10.09 1.64 7.02
N ALA A 125 -9.87 0.52 6.34
CA ALA A 125 -10.81 -0.06 5.39
C ALA A 125 -12.23 -0.25 5.96
N ARG A 126 -12.35 -0.52 7.26
CA ARG A 126 -13.65 -0.67 7.96
C ARG A 126 -14.50 0.60 7.93
N ARG A 127 -13.90 1.76 7.65
CA ARG A 127 -14.56 3.07 7.60
C ARG A 127 -14.95 3.47 6.18
N ILE A 128 -14.42 2.77 5.18
CA ILE A 128 -14.74 3.02 3.76
C ILE A 128 -16.13 2.46 3.50
N ARG A 129 -17.00 3.32 3.05
CA ARG A 129 -18.36 2.95 2.64
C ARG A 129 -18.36 2.82 1.12
N SER A 130 -18.98 1.76 0.61
CA SER A 130 -19.23 1.65 -0.82
C SER A 130 -20.04 2.87 -1.28
N ALA A 131 -19.42 3.73 -2.07
CA ALA A 131 -20.20 4.61 -2.92
C ALA A 131 -20.97 3.74 -3.94
N ASP A 132 -22.10 4.23 -4.44
CA ASP A 132 -23.01 3.50 -5.33
C ASP A 132 -22.27 2.65 -6.36
N ALA A 133 -22.79 1.42 -6.59
CA ALA A 133 -22.19 0.39 -7.42
C ALA A 133 -21.71 0.94 -8.78
N HIS A 134 -20.42 1.13 -8.91
CA HIS A 134 -19.82 1.44 -10.19
C HIS A 134 -19.91 0.20 -11.07
N HIS A 135 -20.59 0.28 -12.21
CA HIS A 135 -20.72 -0.83 -13.18
C HIS A 135 -19.43 -1.09 -13.97
N GLY A 136 -18.25 -0.89 -13.35
CA GLY A 136 -16.95 -1.02 -13.98
C GLY A 136 -15.96 -1.85 -13.17
N ASP A 137 -14.74 -1.92 -13.67
CA ASP A 137 -13.63 -2.57 -12.99
C ASP A 137 -13.11 -1.70 -11.82
N ALA A 138 -13.59 -1.98 -10.61
CA ALA A 138 -13.20 -1.26 -9.40
C ALA A 138 -11.70 -1.34 -9.12
N ILE A 139 -11.02 -2.45 -9.49
CA ILE A 139 -9.58 -2.60 -9.31
C ILE A 139 -8.84 -1.58 -10.18
N ALA A 140 -9.14 -1.56 -11.48
CA ALA A 140 -8.50 -0.62 -12.41
C ALA A 140 -8.83 0.83 -12.04
N HIS A 141 -10.08 1.11 -11.67
CA HIS A 141 -10.50 2.44 -11.21
C HIS A 141 -9.66 2.90 -10.02
N ASN A 142 -9.61 2.12 -8.95
CA ASN A 142 -8.93 2.49 -7.71
C ASN A 142 -7.42 2.65 -7.90
N VAL A 143 -6.78 1.76 -8.65
CA VAL A 143 -5.34 1.84 -8.95
C VAL A 143 -5.02 3.10 -9.73
N ASN A 144 -5.78 3.40 -10.79
CA ASN A 144 -5.61 4.61 -11.58
C ASN A 144 -5.85 5.88 -10.76
N GLN A 145 -6.88 5.90 -9.92
CA GLN A 145 -7.15 7.02 -9.02
C GLN A 145 -6.03 7.24 -8.01
N CYS A 146 -5.45 6.18 -7.45
CA CYS A 146 -4.32 6.27 -6.53
C CYS A 146 -3.11 6.97 -7.20
N VAL A 147 -2.75 6.56 -8.41
CA VAL A 147 -1.65 7.17 -9.16
C VAL A 147 -1.99 8.60 -9.57
N ALA A 148 -3.22 8.87 -10.02
CA ALA A 148 -3.67 10.21 -10.39
C ALA A 148 -3.61 11.19 -9.20
N VAL A 149 -3.98 10.74 -8.00
CA VAL A 149 -3.87 11.54 -6.77
C VAL A 149 -2.42 11.81 -6.43
N ALA A 150 -1.57 10.79 -6.46
CA ALA A 150 -0.14 10.91 -6.11
C ALA A 150 0.63 11.81 -7.09
N THR A 151 0.30 11.75 -8.38
CA THR A 151 0.99 12.52 -9.43
C THR A 151 0.32 13.84 -9.77
N ASN A 152 -0.89 14.07 -9.26
CA ASN A 152 -1.77 15.18 -9.65
C ASN A 152 -1.99 15.24 -11.18
N ALA A 153 -2.07 14.08 -11.84
CA ALA A 153 -2.18 13.95 -13.29
C ALA A 153 -3.49 13.26 -13.70
N VAL A 154 -3.93 13.54 -14.91
CA VAL A 154 -5.01 12.77 -15.56
C VAL A 154 -4.36 11.66 -16.37
N LEU A 155 -4.71 10.42 -16.06
CA LEU A 155 -4.16 9.24 -16.74
C LEU A 155 -5.00 8.90 -17.97
N SER A 156 -4.34 8.71 -19.11
CA SER A 156 -4.96 8.25 -20.38
C SER A 156 -4.95 6.73 -20.53
N GLU A 157 -4.09 6.05 -19.79
CA GLU A 157 -3.90 4.59 -19.82
C GLU A 157 -3.86 4.00 -18.42
N ALA A 158 -3.91 2.67 -18.33
CA ALA A 158 -3.78 1.98 -17.04
C ALA A 158 -2.39 2.24 -16.43
N ALA A 159 -2.37 2.79 -15.22
CA ALA A 159 -1.13 3.19 -14.55
C ALA A 159 -0.29 2.00 -14.09
N ALA A 160 -0.92 0.87 -13.77
CA ALA A 160 -0.27 -0.34 -13.27
C ALA A 160 -0.95 -1.61 -13.82
N PRO A 161 -0.76 -1.92 -15.12
CA PRO A 161 -1.46 -3.03 -15.77
C PRO A 161 -1.07 -4.40 -15.21
N CYS A 162 0.18 -4.62 -14.78
CA CYS A 162 0.59 -5.88 -14.17
C CYS A 162 -0.09 -6.08 -12.82
N LEU A 163 -0.13 -5.06 -11.97
CA LEU A 163 -0.82 -5.08 -10.69
C LEU A 163 -2.33 -5.34 -10.87
N ILE A 164 -2.98 -4.62 -11.77
CA ILE A 164 -4.41 -4.77 -12.06
C ILE A 164 -4.72 -6.21 -12.50
N LYS A 165 -3.92 -6.76 -13.41
CA LYS A 165 -4.05 -8.16 -13.88
C LYS A 165 -3.85 -9.17 -12.74
N ALA A 166 -2.83 -8.97 -11.90
CA ALA A 166 -2.52 -9.83 -10.77
C ALA A 166 -3.63 -9.80 -9.70
N ALA A 167 -4.18 -8.61 -9.40
CA ALA A 167 -5.23 -8.43 -8.41
C ALA A 167 -6.57 -9.10 -8.81
N ARG A 168 -6.85 -9.21 -10.12
CA ARG A 168 -8.06 -9.90 -10.64
C ARG A 168 -8.02 -11.41 -10.45
N ARG A 169 -6.84 -12.02 -10.27
CA ARG A 169 -6.71 -13.47 -10.09
C ARG A 169 -7.23 -13.85 -8.70
N LYS A 170 -8.34 -14.63 -8.69
CA LYS A 170 -8.85 -15.22 -7.44
C LYS A 170 -7.85 -16.24 -6.90
N LYS A 171 -7.83 -16.40 -5.57
CA LYS A 171 -7.08 -17.48 -4.90
C LYS A 171 -7.62 -18.81 -5.40
N SER A 172 -6.79 -19.60 -6.09
CA SER A 172 -7.10 -21.00 -6.44
C SER A 172 -7.07 -21.84 -5.18
#